data_b37fab8d6b843d6a993b3eec776adacc
#
_entry.id   b37fab8d6b843d6a993b3eec776adacc
#
_cell.length_a   1.000
_cell.length_b   1.000
_cell.length_c   1.000
_cell.angle_alpha   90.00
_cell.angle_beta   90.00
_cell.angle_gamma   90.00
#
_symmetry.space_group_name_H-M   'P 1'
#
loop_
_entity.id
_entity.type
_entity.pdbx_description
1 polymer ?
#
loop_
_entity_poly.entity_id
_entity_poly.type
_entity_poly.pdbx_seq_one_letter_code
_entity_poly.pdbx_strand_id
1 'polypeptide(L)'
;MKVLVIGANGKVAKHFADLVKDHENIQEKAMIRKAEQASFFEERGIETVLLDLTKNSVDELAEAAKDVDAVIFSAGAGGSGYDDTIKIDLDGAIKSMIATEQAGVKRFVMVSTFRTGREEIDQDNSLKIYTIAKHYADEWLKNRTNLDWTIVHPGVLVNESGTGNIKVGMGQEINEIPRQDVARALVAVLENDNTIKKEFEVLSGDSQVNDAIKSV
;
A
#
# COMPACT_ATOMS: atom_id res chain seq x y z
N MET A 1 2.18 17.51 -0.96
CA MET A 1 2.91 16.22 -0.90
C MET A 1 2.72 15.49 -2.21
N LYS A 2 3.79 15.09 -2.88
CA LYS A 2 3.73 14.23 -4.08
C LYS A 2 4.00 12.78 -3.67
N VAL A 3 3.20 11.84 -4.15
CA VAL A 3 3.21 10.45 -3.67
C VAL A 3 3.34 9.48 -4.84
N LEU A 4 4.41 8.67 -4.87
CA LEU A 4 4.54 7.58 -5.81
C LEU A 4 3.69 6.38 -5.34
N VAL A 5 2.72 5.97 -6.15
CA VAL A 5 1.89 4.80 -5.86
C VAL A 5 2.36 3.62 -6.70
N ILE A 6 2.99 2.65 -6.06
CA ILE A 6 3.44 1.41 -6.67
C ILE A 6 2.28 0.40 -6.65
N GLY A 7 1.89 -0.09 -7.83
CA GLY A 7 0.67 -0.88 -7.99
C GLY A 7 -0.59 -0.04 -8.22
N ALA A 8 -0.43 1.16 -8.78
CA ALA A 8 -1.49 2.14 -8.99
C ALA A 8 -2.71 1.60 -9.75
N ASN A 9 -2.54 0.65 -10.68
CA ASN A 9 -3.66 0.05 -11.40
C ASN A 9 -4.48 -0.97 -10.56
N GLY A 10 -4.09 -1.24 -9.31
CA GLY A 10 -4.84 -2.06 -8.37
C GLY A 10 -6.17 -1.41 -7.95
N LYS A 11 -7.15 -2.25 -7.51
CA LYS A 11 -8.49 -1.74 -7.18
C LYS A 11 -8.49 -0.73 -6.02
N VAL A 12 -7.68 -0.95 -4.97
CA VAL A 12 -7.53 0.02 -3.86
C VAL A 12 -6.89 1.31 -4.36
N ALA A 13 -5.79 1.19 -5.12
CA ALA A 13 -5.06 2.34 -5.62
C ALA A 13 -5.87 3.18 -6.62
N LYS A 14 -6.75 2.58 -7.42
CA LYS A 14 -7.69 3.34 -8.27
C LYS A 14 -8.68 4.17 -7.48
N HIS A 15 -9.16 3.67 -6.33
CA HIS A 15 -9.97 4.48 -5.42
C HIS A 15 -9.14 5.59 -4.77
N PHE A 16 -7.85 5.34 -4.47
CA PHE A 16 -6.94 6.39 -4.00
C PHE A 16 -6.79 7.48 -5.06
N ALA A 17 -6.54 7.13 -6.32
CA ALA A 17 -6.46 8.08 -7.44
C ALA A 17 -7.73 8.93 -7.58
N ASP A 18 -8.92 8.32 -7.45
CA ASP A 18 -10.19 9.05 -7.47
C ASP A 18 -10.36 10.03 -6.30
N LEU A 19 -9.78 9.72 -5.13
CA LEU A 19 -9.83 10.60 -3.95
C LEU A 19 -8.85 11.77 -4.05
N VAL A 20 -7.68 11.56 -4.65
CA VAL A 20 -6.61 12.57 -4.64
C VAL A 20 -6.52 13.42 -5.92
N LYS A 21 -7.25 13.10 -6.99
CA LYS A 21 -7.22 13.85 -8.25
C LYS A 21 -7.50 15.35 -8.09
N ASP A 22 -8.35 15.72 -7.14
CA ASP A 22 -8.72 17.11 -6.84
C ASP A 22 -8.30 17.51 -5.41
N HIS A 23 -7.37 16.75 -4.78
CA HIS A 23 -6.96 16.98 -3.40
C HIS A 23 -5.96 18.14 -3.33
N GLU A 24 -6.16 19.08 -2.39
CA GLU A 24 -5.34 20.30 -2.31
C GLU A 24 -3.87 20.00 -1.94
N ASN A 25 -3.63 18.98 -1.12
CA ASN A 25 -2.32 18.75 -0.50
C ASN A 25 -1.63 17.46 -0.97
N ILE A 26 -2.32 16.57 -1.71
CA ILE A 26 -1.76 15.27 -2.15
C ILE A 26 -1.87 15.20 -3.68
N GLN A 27 -0.75 14.91 -4.33
CA GLN A 27 -0.65 14.67 -5.77
C GLN A 27 -0.09 13.26 -5.98
N GLU A 28 -0.78 12.45 -6.76
CA GLU A 28 -0.32 11.11 -7.11
C GLU A 28 0.62 11.14 -8.32
N LYS A 29 1.67 10.30 -8.25
CA LYS A 29 2.44 9.81 -9.39
C LYS A 29 2.19 8.30 -9.47
N ALA A 30 1.49 7.84 -10.50
CA ALA A 30 1.02 6.48 -10.61
C ALA A 30 2.05 5.59 -11.32
N MET A 31 2.60 4.58 -10.64
CA MET A 31 3.44 3.57 -11.28
C MET A 31 2.56 2.51 -11.93
N ILE A 32 2.65 2.41 -13.25
CA ILE A 32 1.89 1.46 -14.09
C ILE A 32 2.86 0.52 -14.80
N ARG A 33 2.44 -0.73 -15.04
CA ARG A 33 3.28 -1.74 -15.72
C ARG A 33 2.99 -1.91 -17.21
N LYS A 34 1.91 -1.31 -17.72
CA LYS A 34 1.48 -1.39 -19.11
C LYS A 34 0.97 -0.04 -19.58
N ALA A 35 1.36 0.35 -20.79
CA ALA A 35 1.03 1.67 -21.35
C ALA A 35 -0.49 1.91 -21.46
N GLU A 36 -1.27 0.86 -21.76
CA GLU A 36 -2.73 0.97 -21.83
C GLU A 36 -3.41 1.33 -20.51
N GLN A 37 -2.70 1.27 -19.38
CA GLN A 37 -3.21 1.67 -18.07
C GLN A 37 -3.15 3.19 -17.86
N ALA A 38 -2.41 3.92 -18.70
CA ALA A 38 -2.17 5.36 -18.52
C ALA A 38 -3.44 6.19 -18.65
N SER A 39 -4.34 5.86 -19.58
CA SER A 39 -5.54 6.64 -19.85
C SER A 39 -6.40 6.90 -18.61
N PHE A 40 -6.54 5.92 -17.72
CA PHE A 40 -7.28 6.07 -16.46
C PHE A 40 -6.73 7.20 -15.59
N PHE A 41 -5.40 7.35 -15.53
CA PHE A 41 -4.71 8.35 -14.72
C PHE A 41 -4.64 9.71 -15.43
N GLU A 42 -4.38 9.73 -16.73
CA GLU A 42 -4.35 10.93 -17.56
C GLU A 42 -5.68 11.69 -17.54
N GLU A 43 -6.82 10.97 -17.61
CA GLU A 43 -8.16 11.55 -17.47
C GLU A 43 -8.39 12.25 -16.12
N ARG A 44 -7.57 11.93 -15.11
CA ARG A 44 -7.59 12.50 -13.76
C ARG A 44 -6.49 13.54 -13.52
N GLY A 45 -5.69 13.87 -14.54
CA GLY A 45 -4.54 14.77 -14.42
C GLY A 45 -3.40 14.18 -13.58
N ILE A 46 -3.34 12.86 -13.41
CA ILE A 46 -2.34 12.15 -12.62
C ILE A 46 -1.16 11.76 -13.50
N GLU A 47 0.05 12.13 -13.09
CA GLU A 47 1.31 11.72 -13.74
C GLU A 47 1.48 10.20 -13.67
N THR A 48 1.96 9.60 -14.77
CA THR A 48 2.25 8.17 -14.81
C THR A 48 3.72 7.89 -15.07
N VAL A 49 4.24 6.81 -14.50
CA VAL A 49 5.55 6.23 -14.82
C VAL A 49 5.40 4.76 -15.17
N LEU A 50 5.99 4.36 -16.32
CA LEU A 50 5.89 3.00 -16.82
C LEU A 50 7.06 2.15 -16.28
N LEU A 51 6.80 1.34 -15.26
CA LEU A 51 7.77 0.45 -14.63
C LEU A 51 7.09 -0.86 -14.19
N ASP A 52 7.82 -1.97 -14.31
CA ASP A 52 7.39 -3.31 -13.89
C ASP A 52 8.32 -3.82 -12.78
N LEU A 53 7.79 -4.08 -11.59
CA LEU A 53 8.55 -4.58 -10.43
C LEU A 53 9.36 -5.84 -10.74
N THR A 54 8.90 -6.66 -11.66
CA THR A 54 9.55 -7.93 -11.99
C THR A 54 10.69 -7.79 -13.02
N LYS A 55 10.81 -6.62 -13.68
CA LYS A 55 11.74 -6.40 -14.78
C LYS A 55 12.72 -5.27 -14.49
N ASN A 56 12.25 -4.18 -13.92
CA ASN A 56 13.04 -2.99 -13.67
C ASN A 56 13.93 -3.15 -12.42
N SER A 57 15.07 -2.49 -12.44
CA SER A 57 16.07 -2.48 -11.37
C SER A 57 15.64 -1.58 -10.19
N VAL A 58 16.37 -1.69 -9.08
CA VAL A 58 16.25 -0.76 -7.95
C VAL A 58 16.56 0.68 -8.38
N ASP A 59 17.57 0.88 -9.22
CA ASP A 59 17.99 2.23 -9.69
C ASP A 59 16.90 2.90 -10.52
N GLU A 60 16.20 2.15 -11.40
CA GLU A 60 15.08 2.68 -12.17
C GLU A 60 13.88 3.05 -11.28
N LEU A 61 13.61 2.25 -10.24
CA LEU A 61 12.58 2.57 -9.25
C LEU A 61 12.98 3.79 -8.41
N ALA A 62 14.25 3.91 -8.02
CA ALA A 62 14.76 5.05 -7.28
C ALA A 62 14.68 6.34 -8.12
N GLU A 63 14.99 6.28 -9.41
CA GLU A 63 14.82 7.41 -10.32
C GLU A 63 13.37 7.90 -10.36
N ALA A 64 12.41 6.97 -10.42
CA ALA A 64 10.98 7.31 -10.39
C ALA A 64 10.53 7.93 -9.06
N ALA A 65 11.25 7.67 -7.97
CA ALA A 65 10.95 8.18 -6.63
C ALA A 65 11.68 9.50 -6.27
N LYS A 66 12.60 10.01 -7.09
CA LYS A 66 13.44 11.17 -6.74
C LYS A 66 12.68 12.48 -6.49
N ASP A 67 11.52 12.63 -7.10
CA ASP A 67 10.71 13.87 -7.07
C ASP A 67 9.46 13.73 -6.21
N VAL A 68 9.40 12.73 -5.31
CA VAL A 68 8.24 12.51 -4.45
C VAL A 68 8.59 12.65 -2.97
N ASP A 69 7.58 12.94 -2.16
CA ASP A 69 7.69 13.08 -0.71
C ASP A 69 7.42 11.74 0.02
N ALA A 70 6.63 10.87 -0.61
CA ALA A 70 6.23 9.60 -0.03
C ALA A 70 6.04 8.52 -1.10
N VAL A 71 6.12 7.25 -0.67
CA VAL A 71 5.81 6.08 -1.49
C VAL A 71 4.70 5.27 -0.82
N ILE A 72 3.68 4.89 -1.59
CA ILE A 72 2.70 3.87 -1.20
C ILE A 72 2.98 2.60 -2.00
N PHE A 73 3.19 1.48 -1.30
CA PHE A 73 3.25 0.17 -1.91
C PHE A 73 1.89 -0.54 -1.77
N SER A 74 1.14 -0.60 -2.87
CA SER A 74 -0.18 -1.25 -2.98
C SER A 74 -0.19 -2.34 -4.06
N ALA A 75 1.01 -2.81 -4.48
CA ALA A 75 1.12 -3.90 -5.43
C ALA A 75 0.93 -5.26 -4.77
N GLY A 76 0.43 -6.20 -5.54
CA GLY A 76 0.29 -7.60 -5.16
C GLY A 76 0.03 -8.47 -6.38
N ALA A 77 0.33 -9.75 -6.29
CA ALA A 77 0.18 -10.73 -7.36
C ALA A 77 -1.29 -10.99 -7.76
N GLY A 78 -2.24 -10.66 -6.87
CA GLY A 78 -3.67 -10.78 -7.18
C GLY A 78 -4.14 -12.20 -7.50
N GLY A 79 -3.44 -13.21 -6.99
CA GLY A 79 -3.79 -14.62 -7.23
C GLY A 79 -3.19 -15.24 -8.50
N SER A 80 -2.21 -14.57 -9.16
CA SER A 80 -1.55 -15.07 -10.38
C SER A 80 -0.54 -16.21 -10.16
N GLY A 81 -0.42 -16.70 -8.91
CA GLY A 81 0.41 -17.84 -8.55
C GLY A 81 1.55 -17.51 -7.59
N TYR A 82 2.22 -18.57 -7.11
CA TYR A 82 3.25 -18.43 -6.06
C TYR A 82 4.50 -17.69 -6.55
N ASP A 83 4.89 -17.90 -7.79
CA ASP A 83 6.03 -17.19 -8.42
C ASP A 83 5.82 -15.68 -8.41
N ASP A 84 4.63 -15.24 -8.80
CA ASP A 84 4.30 -13.81 -8.80
C ASP A 84 4.15 -13.27 -7.38
N THR A 85 3.64 -14.07 -6.43
CA THR A 85 3.60 -13.70 -5.02
C THR A 85 5.01 -13.40 -4.49
N ILE A 86 5.99 -14.28 -4.77
CA ILE A 86 7.38 -14.05 -4.34
C ILE A 86 7.99 -12.84 -5.06
N LYS A 87 7.78 -12.70 -6.37
CA LYS A 87 8.37 -11.63 -7.17
C LYS A 87 7.78 -10.25 -6.89
N ILE A 88 6.49 -10.18 -6.54
CA ILE A 88 5.78 -8.90 -6.38
C ILE A 88 5.58 -8.57 -4.91
N ASP A 89 4.93 -9.48 -4.14
CA ASP A 89 4.55 -9.20 -2.75
C ASP A 89 5.74 -9.19 -1.80
N LEU A 90 6.80 -9.98 -2.09
CA LEU A 90 8.02 -10.01 -1.28
C LEU A 90 9.14 -9.20 -1.93
N ASP A 91 9.74 -9.68 -3.02
CA ASP A 91 10.92 -9.06 -3.63
C ASP A 91 10.62 -7.66 -4.17
N GLY A 92 9.46 -7.48 -4.84
CA GLY A 92 9.02 -6.19 -5.35
C GLY A 92 8.79 -5.16 -4.24
N ALA A 93 8.27 -5.58 -3.08
CA ALA A 93 8.16 -4.73 -1.91
C ALA A 93 9.53 -4.32 -1.37
N ILE A 94 10.45 -5.27 -1.19
CA ILE A 94 11.81 -5.01 -0.71
C ILE A 94 12.57 -4.10 -1.68
N LYS A 95 12.51 -4.35 -2.99
CA LYS A 95 13.08 -3.47 -4.02
C LYS A 95 12.56 -2.05 -3.92
N SER A 96 11.26 -1.90 -3.70
CA SER A 96 10.63 -0.58 -3.55
C SER A 96 11.11 0.16 -2.31
N MET A 97 11.31 -0.53 -1.19
CA MET A 97 11.88 0.04 0.03
C MET A 97 13.32 0.52 -0.18
N ILE A 98 14.16 -0.33 -0.78
CA ILE A 98 15.56 0.02 -1.09
C ILE A 98 15.61 1.23 -2.04
N ALA A 99 14.78 1.22 -3.09
CA ALA A 99 14.69 2.32 -4.05
C ALA A 99 14.24 3.64 -3.39
N THR A 100 13.30 3.56 -2.44
CA THR A 100 12.81 4.71 -1.68
C THR A 100 13.93 5.33 -0.84
N GLU A 101 14.71 4.50 -0.11
CA GLU A 101 15.89 4.98 0.65
C GLU A 101 16.96 5.56 -0.28
N GLN A 102 17.25 4.90 -1.40
CA GLN A 102 18.23 5.36 -2.40
C GLN A 102 17.83 6.70 -3.03
N ALA A 103 16.54 6.96 -3.23
CA ALA A 103 16.01 8.24 -3.70
C ALA A 103 16.05 9.35 -2.62
N GLY A 104 16.37 9.02 -1.36
CA GLY A 104 16.36 9.95 -0.24
C GLY A 104 14.98 10.23 0.36
N VAL A 105 13.95 9.53 -0.12
CA VAL A 105 12.58 9.63 0.40
C VAL A 105 12.47 8.88 1.73
N LYS A 106 11.76 9.46 2.69
CA LYS A 106 11.63 8.87 4.04
C LYS A 106 10.29 8.18 4.26
N ARG A 107 9.20 8.77 3.78
CA ARG A 107 7.84 8.30 4.05
C ARG A 107 7.48 7.11 3.18
N PHE A 108 7.14 5.97 3.79
CA PHE A 108 6.74 4.75 3.10
C PHE A 108 5.49 4.13 3.74
N VAL A 109 4.45 3.91 2.94
CA VAL A 109 3.21 3.29 3.40
C VAL A 109 3.05 1.92 2.71
N MET A 110 3.02 0.86 3.50
CA MET A 110 2.82 -0.51 3.04
C MET A 110 1.35 -0.91 3.18
N VAL A 111 0.73 -1.33 2.08
CA VAL A 111 -0.51 -2.08 2.14
C VAL A 111 -0.17 -3.57 2.24
N SER A 112 -0.26 -4.09 3.45
CA SER A 112 -0.01 -5.49 3.76
C SER A 112 -1.30 -6.31 3.72
N THR A 113 -1.45 -7.30 4.57
CA THR A 113 -2.66 -8.12 4.69
C THR A 113 -2.99 -8.34 6.17
N PHE A 114 -4.22 -8.71 6.44
CA PHE A 114 -4.67 -9.01 7.79
C PHE A 114 -3.89 -10.20 8.37
N ARG A 115 -3.43 -10.06 9.63
CA ARG A 115 -2.73 -11.11 10.38
C ARG A 115 -1.53 -11.72 9.65
N THR A 116 -0.43 -10.99 9.62
CA THR A 116 0.86 -11.47 9.09
C THR A 116 1.78 -12.06 10.17
N GLY A 117 1.29 -12.27 11.39
CA GLY A 117 2.08 -12.82 12.49
C GLY A 117 2.58 -14.25 12.25
N ARG A 118 3.60 -14.68 12.99
CA ARG A 118 4.18 -16.02 12.86
C ARG A 118 3.15 -17.13 13.09
N GLU A 119 2.22 -16.93 14.01
CA GLU A 119 1.15 -17.89 14.31
C GLU A 119 0.22 -18.12 13.11
N GLU A 120 -0.02 -17.10 12.30
CA GLU A 120 -0.83 -17.21 11.09
C GLU A 120 -0.11 -18.00 9.98
N ILE A 121 1.21 -17.84 9.89
CA ILE A 121 2.05 -18.58 8.92
C ILE A 121 2.04 -20.08 9.22
N ASP A 122 1.97 -20.47 10.49
CA ASP A 122 1.98 -21.86 10.89
C ASP A 122 0.65 -22.58 10.60
N GLN A 123 -0.41 -21.84 10.28
CA GLN A 123 -1.67 -22.43 9.83
C GLN A 123 -1.56 -22.92 8.39
N ASP A 124 -2.09 -24.09 8.11
CA ASP A 124 -2.12 -24.67 6.76
C ASP A 124 -3.39 -24.23 6.03
N ASN A 125 -3.27 -23.21 5.19
CA ASN A 125 -4.36 -22.67 4.39
C ASN A 125 -3.88 -22.22 3.01
N SER A 126 -4.82 -21.91 2.11
CA SER A 126 -4.54 -21.52 0.72
C SER A 126 -3.78 -20.19 0.58
N LEU A 127 -3.76 -19.37 1.61
CA LEU A 127 -3.06 -18.07 1.61
C LEU A 127 -1.66 -18.15 2.23
N LYS A 128 -1.21 -19.33 2.67
CA LYS A 128 0.04 -19.50 3.41
C LYS A 128 1.25 -18.83 2.72
N ILE A 129 1.48 -19.09 1.44
CA ILE A 129 2.62 -18.52 0.71
C ILE A 129 2.49 -16.97 0.61
N TYR A 130 1.28 -16.48 0.40
CA TYR A 130 1.00 -15.04 0.38
C TYR A 130 1.26 -14.41 1.76
N THR A 131 0.78 -15.03 2.83
CA THR A 131 1.01 -14.56 4.21
C THR A 131 2.51 -14.55 4.55
N ILE A 132 3.26 -15.60 4.14
CA ILE A 132 4.73 -15.65 4.29
C ILE A 132 5.39 -14.46 3.57
N ALA A 133 5.02 -14.21 2.32
CA ALA A 133 5.59 -13.12 1.53
C ALA A 133 5.34 -11.75 2.19
N LYS A 134 4.10 -11.49 2.62
CA LYS A 134 3.73 -10.26 3.31
C LYS A 134 4.44 -10.12 4.66
N HIS A 135 4.47 -11.18 5.47
CA HIS A 135 5.19 -11.19 6.75
C HIS A 135 6.65 -10.74 6.59
N TYR A 136 7.39 -11.40 5.68
CA TYR A 136 8.81 -11.07 5.52
C TYR A 136 9.05 -9.72 4.85
N ALA A 137 8.13 -9.22 4.02
CA ALA A 137 8.18 -7.84 3.53
C ALA A 137 7.97 -6.83 4.67
N ASP A 138 6.98 -7.06 5.56
CA ASP A 138 6.72 -6.23 6.73
C ASP A 138 7.91 -6.24 7.70
N GLU A 139 8.48 -7.43 7.99
CA GLU A 139 9.67 -7.58 8.84
C GLU A 139 10.91 -6.90 8.24
N TRP A 140 11.08 -6.95 6.91
CA TRP A 140 12.16 -6.22 6.24
C TRP A 140 11.99 -4.72 6.43
N LEU A 141 10.78 -4.19 6.20
CA LEU A 141 10.47 -2.78 6.36
C LEU A 141 10.78 -2.29 7.78
N LYS A 142 10.32 -3.03 8.79
CA LYS A 142 10.52 -2.69 10.21
C LYS A 142 11.97 -2.74 10.66
N ASN A 143 12.73 -3.75 10.24
CA ASN A 143 14.00 -4.11 10.83
C ASN A 143 15.23 -3.83 9.93
N ARG A 144 15.03 -3.54 8.65
CA ARG A 144 16.11 -3.38 7.67
C ARG A 144 16.11 -2.04 6.95
N THR A 145 15.18 -1.14 7.29
CA THR A 145 15.10 0.20 6.71
C THR A 145 15.10 1.29 7.76
N ASN A 146 15.51 2.50 7.36
CA ASN A 146 15.37 3.71 8.16
C ASN A 146 14.18 4.58 7.70
N LEU A 147 13.22 4.00 6.97
CA LEU A 147 12.06 4.69 6.46
C LEU A 147 11.08 5.05 7.58
N ASP A 148 10.40 6.18 7.44
CA ASP A 148 9.27 6.58 8.26
C ASP A 148 8.02 5.80 7.77
N TRP A 149 8.01 4.51 8.11
CA TRP A 149 7.04 3.56 7.61
C TRP A 149 5.72 3.59 8.38
N THR A 150 4.64 3.23 7.66
CA THR A 150 3.37 2.78 8.23
C THR A 150 2.96 1.50 7.52
N ILE A 151 2.50 0.48 8.26
CA ILE A 151 1.96 -0.75 7.69
C ILE A 151 0.47 -0.82 7.98
N VAL A 152 -0.31 -0.87 6.91
CA VAL A 152 -1.78 -1.01 6.98
C VAL A 152 -2.13 -2.45 6.65
N HIS A 153 -2.85 -3.12 7.56
CA HIS A 153 -3.32 -4.50 7.43
C HIS A 153 -4.84 -4.51 7.18
N PRO A 154 -5.30 -4.40 5.93
CA PRO A 154 -6.74 -4.41 5.66
C PRO A 154 -7.34 -5.80 5.90
N GLY A 155 -8.59 -5.82 6.36
CA GLY A 155 -9.40 -7.03 6.43
C GLY A 155 -9.76 -7.60 5.05
N VAL A 156 -10.81 -8.41 4.98
CA VAL A 156 -11.28 -9.00 3.72
C VAL A 156 -11.78 -7.90 2.78
N LEU A 157 -11.08 -7.72 1.66
CA LEU A 157 -11.36 -6.63 0.71
C LEU A 157 -12.61 -6.94 -0.13
N VAL A 158 -13.62 -6.07 -0.06
CA VAL A 158 -14.86 -6.15 -0.84
C VAL A 158 -15.01 -4.98 -1.81
N ASN A 159 -15.94 -5.07 -2.79
CA ASN A 159 -16.12 -4.05 -3.83
C ASN A 159 -17.35 -3.17 -3.59
N GLU A 160 -18.06 -3.35 -2.50
CA GLU A 160 -19.17 -2.52 -2.07
C GLU A 160 -18.71 -1.07 -1.88
N SER A 161 -19.68 -0.15 -1.92
CA SER A 161 -19.41 1.27 -1.66
C SER A 161 -18.89 1.47 -0.24
N GLY A 162 -17.85 2.29 -0.11
CA GLY A 162 -17.28 2.63 1.19
C GLY A 162 -18.26 3.46 2.04
N THR A 163 -18.26 3.20 3.33
CA THR A 163 -19.08 3.90 4.31
C THR A 163 -18.43 5.17 4.86
N GLY A 164 -17.10 5.29 4.72
CA GLY A 164 -16.30 6.34 5.37
C GLY A 164 -16.03 6.06 6.85
N ASN A 165 -16.43 4.89 7.35
CA ASN A 165 -16.24 4.48 8.73
C ASN A 165 -15.38 3.22 8.82
N ILE A 166 -14.42 3.23 9.75
CA ILE A 166 -13.51 2.12 10.00
C ILE A 166 -13.30 1.90 11.50
N LYS A 167 -12.70 0.81 11.84
CA LYS A 167 -12.00 0.61 13.11
C LYS A 167 -10.54 0.26 12.84
N VAL A 168 -9.65 0.71 13.72
CA VAL A 168 -8.22 0.46 13.65
C VAL A 168 -7.72 -0.18 14.94
N GLY A 169 -6.60 -0.89 14.90
CA GLY A 169 -5.96 -1.52 16.06
C GLY A 169 -5.31 -2.81 15.67
N MET A 170 -4.76 -3.55 16.64
CA MET A 170 -4.19 -4.89 16.43
C MET A 170 -5.03 -5.94 17.16
N GLY A 171 -5.03 -7.18 16.64
CA GLY A 171 -5.73 -8.30 17.26
C GLY A 171 -7.26 -8.22 17.14
N GLN A 172 -7.75 -7.53 16.13
CA GLN A 172 -9.18 -7.40 15.84
C GLN A 172 -9.78 -8.73 15.38
N GLU A 173 -11.08 -8.91 15.57
CA GLU A 173 -11.82 -9.95 14.87
C GLU A 173 -11.96 -9.57 13.39
N ILE A 174 -11.56 -10.49 12.49
CA ILE A 174 -11.54 -10.22 11.04
C ILE A 174 -12.95 -9.93 10.54
N ASN A 175 -13.10 -8.88 9.75
CA ASN A 175 -14.31 -8.61 8.98
C ASN A 175 -13.96 -8.07 7.59
N GLU A 176 -14.98 -7.82 6.80
CA GLU A 176 -14.87 -7.20 5.48
C GLU A 176 -14.56 -5.71 5.59
N ILE A 177 -13.91 -5.17 4.55
CA ILE A 177 -13.72 -3.73 4.38
C ILE A 177 -13.81 -3.35 2.90
N PRO A 178 -14.61 -2.34 2.54
CA PRO A 178 -14.63 -1.79 1.20
C PRO A 178 -13.25 -1.24 0.80
N ARG A 179 -12.81 -1.57 -0.43
CA ARG A 179 -11.55 -1.04 -0.99
C ARG A 179 -11.48 0.48 -0.98
N GLN A 180 -12.63 1.13 -1.12
CA GLN A 180 -12.73 2.58 -1.06
C GLN A 180 -12.40 3.11 0.35
N ASP A 181 -12.76 2.41 1.42
CA ASP A 181 -12.45 2.82 2.79
C ASP A 181 -10.97 2.57 3.12
N VAL A 182 -10.37 1.51 2.56
CA VAL A 182 -8.91 1.34 2.63
C VAL A 182 -8.20 2.51 1.92
N ALA A 183 -8.66 2.94 0.76
CA ALA A 183 -8.10 4.09 0.06
C ALA A 183 -8.25 5.39 0.87
N ARG A 184 -9.38 5.62 1.53
CA ARG A 184 -9.55 6.75 2.48
C ARG A 184 -8.59 6.68 3.65
N ALA A 185 -8.37 5.47 4.19
CA ALA A 185 -7.39 5.27 5.26
C ALA A 185 -5.97 5.61 4.80
N LEU A 186 -5.58 5.28 3.56
CA LEU A 186 -4.28 5.65 3.01
C LEU A 186 -4.10 7.18 2.89
N VAL A 187 -5.15 7.91 2.47
CA VAL A 187 -5.14 9.38 2.48
C VAL A 187 -4.92 9.90 3.90
N ALA A 188 -5.72 9.44 4.86
CA ALA A 188 -5.60 9.86 6.25
C ALA A 188 -4.24 9.50 6.88
N VAL A 189 -3.63 8.36 6.52
CA VAL A 189 -2.28 7.95 6.95
C VAL A 189 -1.20 8.92 6.43
N LEU A 190 -1.34 9.43 5.21
CA LEU A 190 -0.40 10.41 4.67
C LEU A 190 -0.54 11.79 5.34
N GLU A 191 -1.73 12.14 5.81
CA GLU A 191 -2.03 13.42 6.47
C GLU A 191 -1.69 13.43 7.97
N ASN A 192 -1.39 12.27 8.57
CA ASN A 192 -1.21 12.14 10.02
C ASN A 192 0.11 11.46 10.39
N ASP A 193 1.08 12.23 10.86
CA ASP A 193 2.42 11.76 11.25
C ASP A 193 2.41 10.84 12.48
N ASN A 194 1.34 10.83 13.29
CA ASN A 194 1.18 9.89 14.39
C ASN A 194 1.20 8.42 13.96
N THR A 195 1.02 8.15 12.66
CA THR A 195 1.07 6.80 12.08
C THR A 195 2.48 6.32 11.75
N ILE A 196 3.49 7.20 11.83
CA ILE A 196 4.89 6.86 11.55
C ILE A 196 5.39 5.83 12.56
N LYS A 197 6.07 4.79 12.03
CA LYS A 197 6.57 3.63 12.79
C LYS A 197 5.47 2.83 13.48
N LYS A 198 4.27 2.84 12.90
CA LYS A 198 3.15 2.04 13.41
C LYS A 198 2.61 1.07 12.36
N GLU A 199 2.10 -0.04 12.87
CA GLU A 199 1.32 -1.02 12.11
C GLU A 199 -0.04 -1.20 12.78
N PHE A 200 -1.09 -1.34 11.98
CA PHE A 200 -2.44 -1.55 12.47
C PHE A 200 -3.36 -2.17 11.43
N GLU A 201 -4.30 -2.96 11.92
CA GLU A 201 -5.39 -3.51 11.14
C GLU A 201 -6.42 -2.42 10.84
N VAL A 202 -6.99 -2.46 9.63
CA VAL A 202 -8.06 -1.56 9.18
C VAL A 202 -9.24 -2.40 8.71
N LEU A 203 -10.35 -2.25 9.40
CA LEU A 203 -11.57 -3.03 9.23
C LEU A 203 -12.77 -2.10 9.11
N SER A 204 -13.91 -2.58 8.60
CA SER A 204 -15.18 -1.84 8.73
C SER A 204 -15.51 -1.61 10.20
N GLY A 205 -15.99 -0.42 10.53
CA GLY A 205 -16.29 0.00 11.88
C GLY A 205 -17.23 1.20 11.93
N ASP A 206 -17.26 1.86 13.07
CA ASP A 206 -18.22 2.93 13.35
C ASP A 206 -17.56 4.33 13.46
N SER A 207 -16.23 4.41 13.47
CA SER A 207 -15.51 5.68 13.57
C SER A 207 -15.20 6.25 12.19
N GLN A 208 -15.37 7.56 12.01
CA GLN A 208 -14.94 8.24 10.79
C GLN A 208 -13.45 7.95 10.53
N VAL A 209 -13.08 7.72 9.26
CA VAL A 209 -11.71 7.30 8.88
C VAL A 209 -10.64 8.20 9.50
N ASN A 210 -10.81 9.52 9.41
CA ASN A 210 -9.80 10.47 9.91
C ASN A 210 -9.65 10.41 11.42
N ASP A 211 -10.75 10.26 12.16
CA ASP A 211 -10.73 10.18 13.61
C ASP A 211 -10.13 8.85 14.08
N ALA A 212 -10.46 7.75 13.40
CA ALA A 212 -9.87 6.44 13.67
C ALA A 212 -8.34 6.47 13.45
N ILE A 213 -7.85 7.02 12.34
CA ILE A 213 -6.40 7.11 12.06
C ILE A 213 -5.68 8.04 13.05
N LYS A 214 -6.30 9.13 13.49
CA LYS A 214 -5.71 10.00 14.53
C LYS A 214 -5.58 9.33 15.89
N SER A 215 -6.35 8.29 16.16
CA SER A 215 -6.33 7.56 17.43
C SER A 215 -5.27 6.45 17.51
N VAL A 216 -4.54 6.16 16.42
CA VAL A 216 -3.52 5.11 16.32
C VAL A 216 -2.31 5.40 17.21
#